data_359060649fddabecad3e3aa4b11d7a64
#
_entry.id   359060649fddabecad3e3aa4b11d7a64
#
_cell.length_a   1.000
_cell.length_b   1.000
_cell.length_c   1.000
_cell.angle_alpha   90.00
_cell.angle_beta   90.00
_cell.angle_gamma   90.00
#
_symmetry.space_group_name_H-M   'P 1'
#
loop_
_entity.id
_entity.type
_entity.pdbx_description
1 polymer ?
#
loop_
_entity_poly.entity_id
_entity_poly.type
_entity_poly.pdbx_seq_one_letter_code
_entity_poly.pdbx_strand_id
1 'polypeptide(L)'
;MMKNLILFLLFSGSVIAQQSEVVYENIIITPLKSSENLLIQGVKKHNEKYHSTGETTASLYSVLVGKHSGKYIWLNGPMKMADYDDMPDTAHMEDWQKNIRNHATDESVKIAKLNWDASYSPPSWGSPKYLLWRTFKIKQDNDSYQKVLETITKIGKVLSAINAPHPRRVYESVFRSEDREDITLVYPFKTFTRFSESNGLPEGFQVEYDRINGPGAFRKDVGDVLSLHTNGWHDEVLMLIE
;
A
#
# COMPACT_ATOMS: atom_id res chain seq x y z
N MET A 1 35.75 57.35 10.83
CA MET A 1 35.75 55.89 11.06
C MET A 1 34.29 55.42 10.93
N MET A 2 33.90 54.95 9.76
CA MET A 2 32.55 54.37 9.50
C MET A 2 32.68 52.85 9.68
N LYS A 3 31.93 52.30 10.64
CA LYS A 3 31.82 50.86 10.86
C LYS A 3 30.76 50.31 9.90
N ASN A 4 31.17 49.52 8.90
CA ASN A 4 30.29 48.77 8.03
C ASN A 4 29.67 47.63 8.83
N LEU A 5 28.35 47.70 9.02
CA LEU A 5 27.53 46.62 9.58
C LEU A 5 27.09 45.69 8.41
N ILE A 6 27.75 44.54 8.29
CA ILE A 6 27.38 43.51 7.33
C ILE A 6 26.21 42.72 7.95
N LEU A 7 25.01 42.93 7.40
CA LEU A 7 23.79 42.18 7.75
C LEU A 7 23.82 40.82 7.05
N PHE A 8 24.16 39.75 7.78
CA PHE A 8 24.02 38.38 7.32
C PHE A 8 22.55 37.98 7.32
N LEU A 9 21.89 38.02 6.16
CA LEU A 9 20.59 37.40 5.95
C LEU A 9 20.75 35.88 5.88
N LEU A 10 20.49 35.21 7.02
CA LEU A 10 20.31 33.76 7.08
C LEU A 10 19.01 33.40 6.35
N PHE A 11 19.14 33.02 5.10
CA PHE A 11 18.08 32.29 4.39
C PHE A 11 17.99 30.89 5.04
N SER A 12 17.12 30.74 6.03
CA SER A 12 16.63 29.43 6.47
C SER A 12 15.69 28.90 5.40
N GLY A 13 16.26 28.37 4.32
CA GLY A 13 15.53 27.54 3.37
C GLY A 13 15.03 26.32 4.11
N SER A 14 13.72 26.25 4.37
CA SER A 14 13.07 25.03 4.79
C SER A 14 13.28 24.02 3.64
N VAL A 15 14.22 23.11 3.82
CA VAL A 15 14.35 21.93 2.97
C VAL A 15 13.09 21.11 3.26
N ILE A 16 12.04 21.32 2.46
CA ILE A 16 10.94 20.35 2.36
C ILE A 16 11.62 19.12 1.77
N ALA A 17 11.97 18.17 2.62
CA ALA A 17 12.41 16.86 2.17
C ALA A 17 11.29 16.29 1.30
N GLN A 18 11.46 16.36 0.00
CA GLN A 18 10.56 15.76 -0.97
C GLN A 18 10.59 14.26 -0.68
N GLN A 19 9.51 13.74 -0.09
CA GLN A 19 9.40 12.30 0.17
C GLN A 19 9.62 11.59 -1.16
N SER A 20 10.68 10.77 -1.23
CA SER A 20 11.02 10.04 -2.45
C SER A 20 9.83 9.20 -2.91
N GLU A 21 9.61 9.17 -4.22
CA GLU A 21 8.63 8.27 -4.82
C GLU A 21 9.00 6.83 -4.50
N VAL A 22 8.10 6.13 -3.83
CA VAL A 22 8.31 4.75 -3.36
C VAL A 22 7.28 3.85 -4.04
N VAL A 23 7.77 2.84 -4.73
CA VAL A 23 6.94 1.84 -5.39
C VAL A 23 7.15 0.45 -4.78
N TYR A 24 6.14 -0.39 -4.94
CA TYR A 24 6.15 -1.79 -4.56
C TYR A 24 5.67 -2.65 -5.72
N GLU A 25 6.36 -3.73 -5.96
CA GLU A 25 5.94 -4.76 -6.89
C GLU A 25 5.17 -5.84 -6.13
N ASN A 26 4.01 -6.18 -6.65
CA ASN A 26 3.16 -7.25 -6.13
C ASN A 26 3.05 -8.34 -7.18
N ILE A 27 3.54 -9.53 -6.89
CA ILE A 27 3.35 -10.70 -7.74
C ILE A 27 2.36 -11.65 -7.07
N ILE A 28 1.20 -11.84 -7.72
CA ILE A 28 0.20 -12.83 -7.27
C ILE A 28 0.58 -14.17 -7.87
N ILE A 29 0.86 -15.16 -7.02
CA ILE A 29 1.34 -16.48 -7.41
C ILE A 29 0.29 -17.53 -7.08
N THR A 30 -0.12 -18.30 -8.09
CA THR A 30 -0.99 -19.46 -7.91
C THR A 30 -0.14 -20.72 -7.78
N PRO A 31 -0.08 -21.37 -6.60
CA PRO A 31 0.78 -22.54 -6.42
C PRO A 31 0.26 -23.73 -7.21
N LEU A 32 1.17 -24.57 -7.69
CA LEU A 32 0.82 -25.93 -8.10
C LEU A 32 0.37 -26.74 -6.88
N LYS A 33 -0.77 -27.41 -6.97
CA LYS A 33 -1.45 -28.09 -5.86
C LYS A 33 -0.57 -29.06 -5.05
N SER A 34 0.42 -29.69 -5.69
CA SER A 34 1.35 -30.62 -5.05
C SER A 34 2.70 -29.99 -4.64
N SER A 35 2.92 -28.73 -4.93
CA SER A 35 4.22 -28.05 -4.81
C SER A 35 4.21 -26.84 -3.90
N GLU A 36 3.15 -26.62 -3.15
CA GLU A 36 2.98 -25.43 -2.30
C GLU A 36 4.15 -25.24 -1.31
N ASN A 37 4.55 -26.30 -0.62
CA ASN A 37 5.69 -26.26 0.30
C ASN A 37 7.02 -25.96 -0.43
N LEU A 38 7.19 -26.44 -1.65
CA LEU A 38 8.37 -26.17 -2.46
C LEU A 38 8.40 -24.72 -2.93
N LEU A 39 7.24 -24.18 -3.30
CA LEU A 39 7.08 -22.75 -3.62
C LEU A 39 7.51 -21.87 -2.44
N ILE A 40 6.96 -22.11 -1.24
CA ILE A 40 7.29 -21.33 -0.03
C ILE A 40 8.78 -21.39 0.27
N GLN A 41 9.36 -22.60 0.26
CA GLN A 41 10.80 -22.76 0.48
C GLN A 41 11.67 -22.13 -0.61
N GLY A 42 11.19 -22.18 -1.86
CA GLY A 42 11.83 -21.54 -3.01
C GLY A 42 11.87 -20.02 -2.85
N VAL A 43 10.74 -19.41 -2.51
CA VAL A 43 10.65 -17.96 -2.25
C VAL A 43 11.57 -17.57 -1.09
N LYS A 44 11.56 -18.32 0.01
CA LYS A 44 12.43 -18.04 1.16
C LYS A 44 13.91 -18.00 0.76
N LYS A 45 14.40 -19.02 0.05
CA LYS A 45 15.79 -19.07 -0.42
C LYS A 45 16.13 -17.95 -1.38
N HIS A 46 15.18 -17.61 -2.26
CA HIS A 46 15.31 -16.51 -3.21
C HIS A 46 15.42 -15.16 -2.50
N ASN A 47 14.52 -14.90 -1.52
CA ASN A 47 14.55 -13.69 -0.71
C ASN A 47 15.86 -13.58 0.09
N GLU A 48 16.30 -14.67 0.75
CA GLU A 48 17.58 -14.71 1.48
C GLU A 48 18.76 -14.34 0.58
N LYS A 49 18.75 -14.75 -0.68
CA LYS A 49 19.85 -14.53 -1.63
C LYS A 49 19.84 -13.15 -2.28
N TYR A 50 18.67 -12.66 -2.67
CA TYR A 50 18.56 -11.47 -3.53
C TYR A 50 17.83 -10.29 -2.88
N HIS A 51 17.06 -10.50 -1.81
CA HIS A 51 16.16 -9.50 -1.22
C HIS A 51 16.27 -9.39 0.30
N SER A 52 17.37 -9.86 0.90
CA SER A 52 17.57 -9.85 2.35
C SER A 52 18.18 -8.57 2.90
N THR A 53 18.82 -7.79 2.04
CA THR A 53 19.53 -6.55 2.42
C THR A 53 19.41 -5.51 1.31
N GLY A 54 19.45 -4.23 1.67
CA GLY A 54 19.44 -3.14 0.71
C GLY A 54 18.09 -2.44 0.56
N GLU A 55 17.89 -1.76 -0.57
CA GLU A 55 16.69 -0.98 -0.85
C GLU A 55 15.49 -1.86 -1.24
N THR A 56 15.74 -3.10 -1.69
CA THR A 56 14.71 -4.05 -2.13
C THR A 56 14.61 -5.22 -1.18
N THR A 57 13.69 -5.13 -0.21
CA THR A 57 13.33 -6.28 0.62
C THR A 57 12.05 -6.91 0.09
N ALA A 58 11.95 -8.23 0.19
CA ALA A 58 10.74 -8.91 -0.25
C ALA A 58 10.12 -9.75 0.87
N SER A 59 8.80 -9.87 0.83
CA SER A 59 8.01 -10.65 1.77
C SER A 59 6.98 -11.50 1.05
N LEU A 60 6.68 -12.68 1.59
CA LEU A 60 5.66 -13.57 1.08
C LEU A 60 4.44 -13.56 2.00
N TYR A 61 3.27 -13.34 1.43
CA TYR A 61 1.99 -13.39 2.11
C TYR A 61 1.10 -14.50 1.53
N SER A 62 0.41 -15.23 2.39
CA SER A 62 -0.71 -16.09 2.00
C SER A 62 -2.01 -15.30 2.02
N VAL A 63 -2.85 -15.43 0.99
CA VAL A 63 -4.18 -14.81 0.94
C VAL A 63 -5.17 -15.71 1.63
N LEU A 64 -5.63 -15.32 2.82
CA LEU A 64 -6.56 -16.09 3.65
C LEU A 64 -8.01 -15.92 3.22
N VAL A 65 -8.40 -14.70 2.81
CA VAL A 65 -9.78 -14.31 2.49
C VAL A 65 -9.75 -13.42 1.25
N GLY A 66 -10.78 -13.53 0.41
CA GLY A 66 -11.01 -12.63 -0.73
C GLY A 66 -10.82 -13.30 -2.09
N LYS A 67 -10.73 -12.47 -3.13
CA LYS A 67 -10.68 -12.85 -4.56
C LYS A 67 -9.54 -13.85 -4.88
N HIS A 68 -8.41 -13.71 -4.22
CA HIS A 68 -7.22 -14.54 -4.44
C HIS A 68 -6.97 -15.53 -3.29
N SER A 69 -7.99 -15.90 -2.51
CA SER A 69 -7.85 -16.89 -1.44
C SER A 69 -7.21 -18.20 -1.93
N GLY A 70 -6.21 -18.70 -1.20
CA GLY A 70 -5.42 -19.87 -1.58
C GLY A 70 -4.24 -19.58 -2.52
N LYS A 71 -4.03 -18.31 -2.89
CA LYS A 71 -2.84 -17.83 -3.61
C LYS A 71 -1.85 -17.20 -2.64
N TYR A 72 -0.69 -16.83 -3.17
CA TYR A 72 0.36 -16.09 -2.49
C TYR A 72 0.56 -14.74 -3.15
N ILE A 73 0.98 -13.75 -2.37
CA ILE A 73 1.44 -12.47 -2.86
C ILE A 73 2.88 -12.29 -2.41
N TRP A 74 3.79 -12.23 -3.38
CA TRP A 74 5.15 -11.79 -3.15
C TRP A 74 5.20 -10.28 -3.33
N LEU A 75 5.60 -9.59 -2.26
CA LEU A 75 5.67 -8.13 -2.19
C LEU A 75 7.13 -7.73 -2.13
N ASN A 76 7.61 -7.01 -3.14
CA ASN A 76 8.97 -6.48 -3.22
C ASN A 76 8.97 -4.97 -3.10
N GLY A 77 9.82 -4.42 -2.27
CA GLY A 77 9.99 -2.99 -2.04
C GLY A 77 10.21 -2.64 -0.56
N PRO A 78 10.48 -1.36 -0.25
CA PRO A 78 10.34 -0.18 -1.13
C PRO A 78 11.40 -0.10 -2.24
N MET A 79 11.02 0.41 -3.42
CA MET A 79 11.89 0.62 -4.58
C MET A 79 11.63 2.01 -5.18
N LYS A 80 12.50 2.46 -6.09
CA LYS A 80 12.29 3.60 -6.97
C LYS A 80 11.87 3.09 -8.36
N MET A 81 11.12 3.88 -9.12
CA MET A 81 10.80 3.50 -10.51
C MET A 81 12.05 3.29 -11.38
N ALA A 82 13.13 4.04 -11.11
CA ALA A 82 14.40 3.89 -11.83
C ALA A 82 15.06 2.51 -11.62
N ASP A 83 14.75 1.80 -10.52
CA ASP A 83 15.31 0.47 -10.25
C ASP A 83 14.83 -0.58 -11.27
N TYR A 84 13.72 -0.29 -11.98
CA TYR A 84 13.23 -1.14 -13.09
C TYR A 84 14.01 -0.99 -14.39
N ASP A 85 14.81 0.06 -14.53
CA ASP A 85 15.68 0.23 -15.70
C ASP A 85 16.88 -0.75 -15.63
N ASP A 86 17.24 -1.18 -14.42
CA ASP A 86 18.27 -2.19 -14.16
C ASP A 86 17.62 -3.57 -14.02
N MET A 87 17.50 -4.28 -15.15
CA MET A 87 16.95 -5.64 -15.14
C MET A 87 17.78 -6.59 -14.26
N PRO A 88 17.10 -7.50 -13.50
CA PRO A 88 17.80 -8.54 -12.75
C PRO A 88 18.76 -9.32 -13.64
N ASP A 89 19.91 -9.70 -13.10
CA ASP A 89 20.86 -10.50 -13.83
C ASP A 89 20.32 -11.90 -14.17
N THR A 90 20.99 -12.58 -15.10
CA THR A 90 20.57 -13.92 -15.57
C THR A 90 20.47 -14.92 -14.41
N ALA A 91 21.39 -14.87 -13.44
CA ALA A 91 21.40 -15.80 -12.32
C ALA A 91 20.19 -15.60 -11.39
N HIS A 92 19.77 -14.35 -11.19
CA HIS A 92 18.56 -14.01 -10.43
C HIS A 92 17.29 -14.52 -11.15
N MET A 93 17.18 -14.28 -12.46
CA MET A 93 16.06 -14.77 -13.27
C MET A 93 15.98 -16.30 -13.33
N GLU A 94 17.11 -16.98 -13.46
CA GLU A 94 17.18 -18.45 -13.44
C GLU A 94 16.80 -19.03 -12.09
N ASP A 95 17.18 -18.36 -10.99
CA ASP A 95 16.79 -18.77 -9.64
C ASP A 95 15.28 -18.65 -9.45
N TRP A 96 14.66 -17.51 -9.87
CA TRP A 96 13.20 -17.34 -9.86
C TRP A 96 12.50 -18.43 -10.66
N GLN A 97 12.94 -18.66 -11.89
CA GLN A 97 12.36 -19.70 -12.75
C GLN A 97 12.42 -21.08 -12.10
N LYS A 98 13.58 -21.46 -11.56
CA LYS A 98 13.82 -22.79 -10.99
C LYS A 98 13.08 -23.02 -9.68
N ASN A 99 13.13 -22.05 -8.76
CA ASN A 99 12.70 -22.23 -7.38
C ASN A 99 11.28 -21.74 -7.14
N ILE A 100 10.71 -20.92 -8.03
CA ILE A 100 9.38 -20.34 -7.83
C ILE A 100 8.46 -20.69 -9.00
N ARG A 101 8.77 -20.26 -10.21
CA ARG A 101 7.89 -20.42 -11.37
C ARG A 101 7.60 -21.89 -11.73
N ASN A 102 8.55 -22.80 -11.53
CA ASN A 102 8.32 -24.23 -11.70
C ASN A 102 7.33 -24.86 -10.70
N HIS A 103 6.96 -24.13 -9.64
CA HIS A 103 6.02 -24.54 -8.59
C HIS A 103 4.72 -23.73 -8.64
N ALA A 104 4.53 -22.88 -9.66
CA ALA A 104 3.35 -22.05 -9.87
C ALA A 104 2.66 -22.37 -11.20
N THR A 105 1.34 -22.14 -11.25
CA THR A 105 0.55 -22.28 -12.50
C THR A 105 0.32 -20.93 -13.18
N ASP A 106 0.38 -19.85 -12.43
CA ASP A 106 0.03 -18.51 -12.90
C ASP A 106 0.70 -17.46 -12.03
N GLU A 107 1.11 -16.36 -12.65
CA GLU A 107 1.64 -15.17 -12.01
C GLU A 107 1.02 -13.93 -12.66
N SER A 108 0.67 -12.95 -11.83
CA SER A 108 0.30 -11.62 -12.33
C SER A 108 1.03 -10.55 -11.53
N VAL A 109 1.51 -9.53 -12.22
CA VAL A 109 2.36 -8.47 -11.64
C VAL A 109 1.60 -7.16 -11.60
N LYS A 110 1.69 -6.45 -10.48
CA LYS A 110 1.19 -5.09 -10.31
C LYS A 110 2.24 -4.23 -9.63
N ILE A 111 2.50 -3.05 -10.18
CA ILE A 111 3.37 -2.06 -9.56
C ILE A 111 2.50 -0.97 -8.97
N ALA A 112 2.69 -0.68 -7.68
CA ALA A 112 1.90 0.29 -6.94
C ALA A 112 2.80 1.31 -6.24
N LYS A 113 2.42 2.58 -6.37
CA LYS A 113 3.09 3.70 -5.71
C LYS A 113 2.43 3.99 -4.37
N LEU A 114 3.24 4.18 -3.31
CA LEU A 114 2.75 4.65 -2.01
C LEU A 114 2.38 6.13 -2.09
N ASN A 115 1.13 6.44 -1.80
CA ASN A 115 0.66 7.81 -1.65
C ASN A 115 0.81 8.24 -0.18
N TRP A 116 1.82 9.04 0.09
CA TRP A 116 2.13 9.52 1.44
C TRP A 116 1.05 10.47 1.97
N ASP A 117 0.52 11.37 1.14
CA ASP A 117 -0.47 12.38 1.53
C ASP A 117 -1.81 11.76 1.95
N ALA A 118 -2.16 10.64 1.31
CA ALA A 118 -3.37 9.88 1.62
C ALA A 118 -3.17 8.86 2.74
N SER A 119 -1.91 8.52 3.06
CA SER A 119 -1.54 7.52 4.06
C SER A 119 -1.46 8.12 5.47
N TYR A 120 -1.58 7.26 6.48
CA TYR A 120 -1.38 7.61 7.88
C TYR A 120 -0.65 6.48 8.61
N SER A 121 0.31 6.84 9.47
CA SER A 121 0.95 5.91 10.41
C SER A 121 1.16 6.61 11.74
N PRO A 122 0.72 6.02 12.85
CA PRO A 122 1.07 6.50 14.18
C PRO A 122 2.58 6.35 14.42
N PRO A 123 3.16 7.17 15.32
CA PRO A 123 4.62 7.20 15.57
C PRO A 123 5.21 5.84 15.99
N SER A 124 4.45 5.01 16.68
CA SER A 124 4.86 3.68 17.12
C SER A 124 3.90 2.62 16.60
N TRP A 125 4.31 1.90 15.57
CA TRP A 125 3.57 0.76 15.05
C TRP A 125 4.55 -0.39 14.80
N GLY A 126 4.35 -1.50 15.50
CA GLY A 126 5.19 -2.69 15.30
C GLY A 126 4.83 -3.47 14.03
N SER A 127 5.64 -4.47 13.69
CA SER A 127 5.40 -5.32 12.53
C SER A 127 4.03 -6.00 12.59
N PRO A 128 3.21 -5.89 11.55
CA PRO A 128 1.91 -6.56 11.48
C PRO A 128 2.08 -8.03 11.13
N LYS A 129 1.17 -8.87 11.63
CA LYS A 129 1.05 -10.26 11.18
C LYS A 129 0.16 -10.38 9.95
N TYR A 130 -0.82 -9.48 9.85
CA TYR A 130 -1.83 -9.49 8.81
C TYR A 130 -1.94 -8.14 8.13
N LEU A 131 -2.38 -8.17 6.86
CA LEU A 131 -2.80 -6.98 6.11
C LEU A 131 -4.23 -7.19 5.64
N LEU A 132 -5.10 -6.19 5.80
CA LEU A 132 -6.32 -6.10 5.02
C LEU A 132 -6.04 -5.20 3.83
N TRP A 133 -6.24 -5.70 2.63
CA TRP A 133 -6.22 -4.95 1.38
C TRP A 133 -7.65 -4.67 0.95
N ARG A 134 -8.01 -3.41 0.86
CA ARG A 134 -9.28 -2.93 0.32
C ARG A 134 -9.05 -2.25 -1.00
N THR A 135 -9.49 -2.85 -2.08
CA THR A 135 -9.28 -2.32 -3.43
C THR A 135 -10.59 -1.80 -3.99
N PHE A 136 -10.59 -0.52 -4.42
CA PHE A 136 -11.74 0.13 -5.00
C PHE A 136 -11.87 -0.15 -6.49
N LYS A 137 -13.11 -0.40 -6.94
CA LYS A 137 -13.48 -0.47 -8.36
C LYS A 137 -13.92 0.90 -8.82
N ILE A 138 -13.00 1.67 -9.39
CA ILE A 138 -13.24 3.05 -9.81
C ILE A 138 -14.09 3.06 -11.08
N LYS A 139 -15.09 3.95 -11.19
CA LYS A 139 -15.87 4.11 -12.43
C LYS A 139 -15.00 4.64 -13.57
N GLN A 140 -15.37 4.24 -14.81
CA GLN A 140 -14.65 4.63 -16.02
C GLN A 140 -15.15 5.99 -16.56
N ASP A 141 -14.82 7.03 -15.82
CA ASP A 141 -15.02 8.42 -16.26
C ASP A 141 -13.79 9.27 -15.93
N ASN A 142 -13.78 10.51 -16.37
CA ASN A 142 -12.61 11.38 -16.25
C ASN A 142 -12.34 11.83 -14.81
N ASP A 143 -13.36 11.86 -13.95
CA ASP A 143 -13.29 12.52 -12.65
C ASP A 143 -13.22 11.54 -11.47
N SER A 144 -13.75 10.32 -11.64
CA SER A 144 -13.96 9.37 -10.54
C SER A 144 -12.67 9.00 -9.81
N TYR A 145 -11.57 8.78 -10.54
CA TYR A 145 -10.30 8.47 -9.92
C TYR A 145 -9.84 9.59 -8.96
N GLN A 146 -9.83 10.81 -9.46
CA GLN A 146 -9.40 11.98 -8.69
C GLN A 146 -10.31 12.22 -7.48
N LYS A 147 -11.64 12.11 -7.66
CA LYS A 147 -12.62 12.29 -6.58
C LYS A 147 -12.45 11.27 -5.46
N VAL A 148 -12.25 10.00 -5.81
CA VAL A 148 -11.99 8.94 -4.83
C VAL A 148 -10.68 9.19 -4.10
N LEU A 149 -9.61 9.54 -4.81
CA LEU A 149 -8.30 9.81 -4.22
C LEU A 149 -8.34 11.02 -3.25
N GLU A 150 -8.99 12.11 -3.64
CA GLU A 150 -9.20 13.28 -2.78
C GLU A 150 -9.96 12.92 -1.50
N THR A 151 -11.03 12.11 -1.63
CA THR A 151 -11.79 11.61 -0.48
C THR A 151 -10.93 10.79 0.47
N ILE A 152 -10.14 9.86 -0.07
CA ILE A 152 -9.25 9.01 0.72
C ILE A 152 -8.17 9.85 1.40
N THR A 153 -7.66 10.88 0.72
CA THR A 153 -6.68 11.83 1.27
C THR A 153 -7.28 12.64 2.43
N LYS A 154 -8.51 13.15 2.30
CA LYS A 154 -9.22 13.83 3.41
C LYS A 154 -9.35 12.92 4.64
N ILE A 155 -9.72 11.64 4.43
CA ILE A 155 -9.78 10.65 5.52
C ILE A 155 -8.40 10.51 6.18
N GLY A 156 -7.31 10.42 5.42
CA GLY A 156 -5.94 10.34 5.95
C GLY A 156 -5.58 11.54 6.83
N LYS A 157 -5.94 12.75 6.41
CA LYS A 157 -5.72 13.98 7.20
C LYS A 157 -6.49 13.96 8.52
N VAL A 158 -7.75 13.49 8.52
CA VAL A 158 -8.53 13.36 9.76
C VAL A 158 -7.93 12.30 10.68
N LEU A 159 -7.51 11.12 10.16
CA LEU A 159 -6.82 10.11 10.95
C LEU A 159 -5.56 10.66 11.63
N SER A 160 -4.81 11.50 10.93
CA SER A 160 -3.64 12.19 11.48
C SER A 160 -4.02 13.19 12.56
N ALA A 161 -5.04 14.01 12.33
CA ALA A 161 -5.50 15.05 13.27
C ALA A 161 -6.01 14.48 14.59
N ILE A 162 -6.62 13.27 14.57
CA ILE A 162 -7.11 12.61 15.79
C ILE A 162 -6.11 11.63 16.39
N ASN A 163 -4.88 11.55 15.86
CA ASN A 163 -3.87 10.57 16.29
C ASN A 163 -4.44 9.13 16.34
N ALA A 164 -5.07 8.68 15.24
CA ALA A 164 -5.71 7.37 15.17
C ALA A 164 -4.75 6.24 15.61
N PRO A 165 -5.22 5.20 16.32
CA PRO A 165 -4.34 4.20 16.92
C PRO A 165 -3.74 3.20 15.91
N HIS A 166 -4.24 3.18 14.67
CA HIS A 166 -3.86 2.20 13.66
C HIS A 166 -3.44 2.84 12.35
N PRO A 167 -2.42 2.30 11.68
CA PRO A 167 -1.98 2.79 10.37
C PRO A 167 -2.98 2.45 9.28
N ARG A 168 -2.95 3.28 8.22
CA ARG A 168 -3.58 3.03 6.93
C ARG A 168 -2.63 3.52 5.84
N ARG A 169 -2.24 2.62 4.94
CA ARG A 169 -1.44 2.94 3.77
C ARG A 169 -2.33 3.01 2.54
N VAL A 170 -2.00 3.89 1.61
CA VAL A 170 -2.73 4.07 0.34
C VAL A 170 -1.76 3.86 -0.79
N TYR A 171 -2.13 2.98 -1.71
CA TYR A 171 -1.33 2.65 -2.88
C TYR A 171 -2.13 2.95 -4.14
N GLU A 172 -1.46 3.50 -5.13
CA GLU A 172 -1.99 3.78 -6.46
C GLU A 172 -1.26 2.91 -7.47
N SER A 173 -1.98 2.27 -8.40
CA SER A 173 -1.37 1.55 -9.50
C SER A 173 -0.56 2.52 -10.36
N VAL A 174 0.71 2.20 -10.64
CA VAL A 174 1.56 2.97 -11.57
C VAL A 174 1.00 2.85 -12.98
N PHE A 175 0.63 1.62 -13.36
CA PHE A 175 -0.05 1.34 -14.62
C PHE A 175 -1.50 1.00 -14.33
N ARG A 176 -2.43 1.71 -14.98
CA ARG A 176 -3.86 1.49 -14.74
C ARG A 176 -4.30 0.13 -15.28
N SER A 177 -5.09 -0.56 -14.48
CA SER A 177 -5.66 -1.86 -14.83
C SER A 177 -6.95 -1.71 -15.62
N GLU A 178 -7.27 -2.72 -16.44
CA GLU A 178 -8.54 -2.78 -17.19
C GLU A 178 -9.75 -2.87 -16.25
N ASP A 179 -9.61 -3.59 -15.14
CA ASP A 179 -10.66 -3.75 -14.11
C ASP A 179 -10.84 -2.52 -13.21
N ARG A 180 -10.02 -1.47 -13.39
CA ARG A 180 -10.05 -0.22 -12.61
C ARG A 180 -9.84 -0.39 -11.11
N GLU A 181 -9.13 -1.42 -10.73
CA GLU A 181 -8.69 -1.68 -9.36
C GLU A 181 -7.38 -0.94 -9.05
N ASP A 182 -7.39 0.40 -9.19
CA ASP A 182 -6.17 1.22 -9.22
C ASP A 182 -5.83 1.89 -7.88
N ILE A 183 -6.74 1.86 -6.90
CA ILE A 183 -6.50 2.41 -5.55
C ILE A 183 -6.74 1.31 -4.52
N THR A 184 -5.70 1.02 -3.74
CA THR A 184 -5.74 0.02 -2.67
C THR A 184 -5.40 0.65 -1.32
N LEU A 185 -6.30 0.48 -0.34
CA LEU A 185 -6.02 0.78 1.06
C LEU A 185 -5.48 -0.45 1.75
N VAL A 186 -4.36 -0.30 2.44
CA VAL A 186 -3.77 -1.37 3.24
C VAL A 186 -3.88 -1.02 4.71
N TYR A 187 -4.50 -1.92 5.47
CA TYR A 187 -4.66 -1.80 6.93
C TYR A 187 -3.84 -2.91 7.60
N PRO A 188 -2.63 -2.60 8.09
CA PRO A 188 -1.84 -3.54 8.86
C PRO A 188 -2.52 -3.85 10.19
N PHE A 189 -2.55 -5.12 10.64
CA PHE A 189 -3.16 -5.48 11.92
C PHE A 189 -2.51 -6.72 12.56
N LYS A 190 -2.76 -6.89 13.86
CA LYS A 190 -2.20 -8.01 14.65
C LYS A 190 -3.24 -9.07 14.98
N THR A 191 -4.50 -8.65 15.19
CA THR A 191 -5.61 -9.52 15.57
C THR A 191 -6.87 -9.15 14.81
N PHE A 192 -7.73 -10.12 14.51
CA PHE A 192 -9.00 -9.91 13.79
C PHE A 192 -10.02 -9.07 14.58
N THR A 193 -9.85 -8.94 15.90
CA THR A 193 -10.70 -8.09 16.75
C THR A 193 -10.73 -6.64 16.30
N ARG A 194 -9.70 -6.17 15.55
CA ARG A 194 -9.70 -4.83 14.96
C ARG A 194 -10.94 -4.54 14.11
N PHE A 195 -11.53 -5.55 13.49
CA PHE A 195 -12.65 -5.39 12.55
C PHE A 195 -13.98 -5.86 13.12
N SER A 196 -14.05 -6.28 14.39
CA SER A 196 -15.27 -6.76 15.02
C SER A 196 -16.33 -5.66 15.20
N GLU A 197 -15.89 -4.41 15.35
CA GLU A 197 -16.77 -3.28 15.69
C GLU A 197 -16.71 -2.12 14.67
N SER A 198 -15.77 -2.16 13.74
CA SER A 198 -15.59 -1.09 12.74
C SER A 198 -15.08 -1.61 11.41
N ASN A 199 -15.38 -0.89 10.33
CA ASN A 199 -14.87 -1.15 8.97
C ASN A 199 -13.42 -0.64 8.76
N GLY A 200 -12.59 -0.64 9.81
CA GLY A 200 -11.19 -0.19 9.75
C GLY A 200 -10.97 1.29 10.11
N LEU A 201 -12.04 2.06 10.32
CA LEU A 201 -11.97 3.42 10.87
C LEU A 201 -12.14 3.37 12.40
N PRO A 202 -11.54 4.29 13.16
CA PRO A 202 -11.73 4.38 14.62
C PRO A 202 -13.19 4.63 15.00
N GLU A 203 -13.58 4.18 16.19
CA GLU A 203 -14.86 4.55 16.77
C GLU A 203 -15.01 6.08 16.83
N GLY A 204 -16.21 6.59 16.53
CA GLY A 204 -16.49 8.03 16.50
C GLY A 204 -15.85 8.80 15.35
N PHE A 205 -15.17 8.12 14.40
CA PHE A 205 -14.46 8.78 13.28
C PHE A 205 -15.37 9.74 12.48
N GLN A 206 -16.62 9.36 12.21
CA GLN A 206 -17.57 10.20 11.48
C GLN A 206 -17.82 11.52 12.21
N VAL A 207 -17.98 11.49 13.53
CA VAL A 207 -18.20 12.68 14.36
C VAL A 207 -16.98 13.61 14.29
N GLU A 208 -15.78 13.05 14.38
CA GLU A 208 -14.54 13.81 14.28
C GLU A 208 -14.32 14.38 12.87
N TYR A 209 -14.68 13.63 11.83
CA TYR A 209 -14.63 14.11 10.47
C TYR A 209 -15.54 15.31 10.26
N ASP A 210 -16.79 15.23 10.76
CA ASP A 210 -17.77 16.32 10.67
C ASP A 210 -17.34 17.53 11.52
N ARG A 211 -16.73 17.29 12.68
CA ARG A 211 -16.18 18.38 13.51
C ARG A 211 -15.08 19.16 12.79
N ILE A 212 -14.21 18.47 12.03
CA ILE A 212 -13.07 19.08 11.33
C ILE A 212 -13.51 19.74 10.02
N ASN A 213 -14.43 19.11 9.26
CA ASN A 213 -14.76 19.54 7.89
C ASN A 213 -16.16 20.18 7.77
N GLY A 214 -16.91 20.28 8.86
CA GLY A 214 -18.25 20.84 8.92
C GLY A 214 -19.36 19.79 9.04
N PRO A 215 -20.53 20.18 9.58
CA PRO A 215 -21.66 19.25 9.81
C PRO A 215 -22.09 18.52 8.52
N GLY A 216 -22.20 17.18 8.62
CA GLY A 216 -22.61 16.32 7.50
C GLY A 216 -21.55 16.12 6.41
N ALA A 217 -20.32 16.62 6.64
CA ALA A 217 -19.23 16.50 5.68
C ALA A 217 -18.83 15.03 5.39
N PHE A 218 -18.85 14.16 6.41
CA PHE A 218 -18.52 12.74 6.20
C PHE A 218 -19.46 12.09 5.19
N ARG A 219 -20.77 12.30 5.33
CA ARG A 219 -21.73 11.77 4.36
C ARG A 219 -21.47 12.31 2.96
N LYS A 220 -21.34 13.63 2.83
CA LYS A 220 -21.17 14.32 1.53
C LYS A 220 -19.83 13.99 0.88
N ASP A 221 -18.74 14.08 1.63
CA ASP A 221 -17.38 13.95 1.08
C ASP A 221 -16.92 12.49 0.96
N VAL A 222 -17.50 11.58 1.74
CA VAL A 222 -17.10 10.16 1.75
C VAL A 222 -18.22 9.28 1.21
N GLY A 223 -19.39 9.27 1.85
CA GLY A 223 -20.50 8.39 1.48
C GLY A 223 -20.97 8.62 0.05
N ASP A 224 -21.33 9.87 -0.27
CA ASP A 224 -21.87 10.22 -1.58
C ASP A 224 -20.79 10.07 -2.68
N VAL A 225 -19.53 10.49 -2.41
CA VAL A 225 -18.45 10.37 -3.39
C VAL A 225 -18.14 8.92 -3.69
N LEU A 226 -17.97 8.05 -2.69
CA LEU A 226 -17.70 6.63 -2.95
C LEU A 226 -18.86 5.95 -3.67
N SER A 227 -20.11 6.28 -3.34
CA SER A 227 -21.30 5.76 -4.03
C SER A 227 -21.37 6.21 -5.49
N LEU A 228 -21.04 7.47 -5.79
CA LEU A 228 -21.11 8.04 -7.12
C LEU A 228 -19.95 7.62 -8.03
N HIS A 229 -18.75 7.44 -7.48
CA HIS A 229 -17.51 7.31 -8.23
C HIS A 229 -16.86 5.92 -8.18
N THR A 230 -17.47 4.96 -7.44
CA THR A 230 -17.00 3.56 -7.44
C THR A 230 -18.12 2.59 -7.79
N ASN A 231 -17.76 1.41 -8.26
CA ASN A 231 -18.62 0.24 -8.37
C ASN A 231 -18.45 -0.69 -7.15
N GLY A 232 -18.11 -0.10 -5.99
CA GLY A 232 -17.81 -0.79 -4.76
C GLY A 232 -16.32 -1.09 -4.57
N TRP A 233 -16.03 -2.01 -3.69
CA TRP A 233 -14.68 -2.48 -3.36
C TRP A 233 -14.71 -3.96 -3.02
N HIS A 234 -13.54 -4.56 -2.97
CA HIS A 234 -13.36 -5.89 -2.38
C HIS A 234 -12.23 -5.86 -1.36
N ASP A 235 -12.32 -6.76 -0.40
CA ASP A 235 -11.35 -6.93 0.67
C ASP A 235 -10.62 -8.25 0.51
N GLU A 236 -9.31 -8.22 0.80
CA GLU A 236 -8.48 -9.40 0.93
C GLU A 236 -7.71 -9.36 2.24
N VAL A 237 -7.62 -10.50 2.92
CA VAL A 237 -6.82 -10.62 4.14
C VAL A 237 -5.59 -11.47 3.85
N LEU A 238 -4.45 -10.88 4.08
CA LEU A 238 -3.14 -11.46 3.85
C LEU A 238 -2.49 -11.79 5.20
N MET A 239 -1.77 -12.92 5.26
CA MET A 239 -0.95 -13.31 6.40
C MET A 239 0.51 -13.43 5.97
N LEU A 240 1.39 -12.77 6.70
CA LEU A 240 2.83 -12.87 6.48
C LEU A 240 3.29 -14.30 6.74
N ILE A 241 3.99 -14.88 5.77
CA ILE A 241 4.59 -16.22 5.82
C ILE A 241 6.11 -16.11 5.99
N GLU A 242 6.71 -15.15 5.24
CA GLU A 242 8.14 -14.91 5.18
C GLU A 242 8.47 -13.42 5.04
#